data_f3821dfda5107f66960564ee70213599
#
_entry.id   f3821dfda5107f66960564ee70213599
#
_cell.length_a   1.000
_cell.length_b   1.000
_cell.length_c   1.000
_cell.angle_alpha   90.00
_cell.angle_beta   90.00
_cell.angle_gamma   90.00
#
_symmetry.space_group_name_H-M   'P 1'
#
loop_
_entity.id
_entity.type
_entity.pdbx_description
1 polymer ?
#
loop_
_entity_poly.entity_id
_entity_poly.type
_entity_poly.pdbx_seq_one_letter_code
_entity_poly.pdbx_strand_id
1 'polypeptide(L)'
;MSHSYDEIETIKRNSNTVYRLAFSQTRNKNDANDIYQEVFLRYLKRKPVFESDEHEKAWFIRVTLNCSKTHLKSFRNPKFEELDESFEAEEVSKEDLSFALNRLPKKYRAVIHLFYYEDMSVSDIAKALELKEGNVRMLLTRARRRLKEILEKEQYR
;
A
#
# COMPACT_ATOMS: atom_id res chain seq x y z
N MET A 1 10.46 27.75 14.45
CA MET A 1 9.01 27.94 14.51
C MET A 1 8.29 27.40 13.28
N SER A 2 8.71 27.81 12.10
CA SER A 2 8.10 27.35 10.86
C SER A 2 8.24 25.84 10.64
N HIS A 3 9.33 25.23 11.11
CA HIS A 3 9.60 23.79 10.87
C HIS A 3 8.59 22.86 11.52
N SER A 4 8.21 23.16 12.75
CA SER A 4 7.27 22.29 13.45
C SER A 4 5.85 22.39 12.85
N TYR A 5 5.48 23.56 12.38
CA TYR A 5 4.20 23.79 11.71
C TYR A 5 4.17 23.09 10.34
N ASP A 6 5.27 23.20 9.59
CA ASP A 6 5.42 22.55 8.30
C ASP A 6 5.39 21.03 8.43
N GLU A 7 5.99 20.49 9.48
CA GLU A 7 5.98 19.07 9.78
C GLU A 7 4.56 18.56 10.03
N ILE A 8 3.77 19.30 10.82
CA ILE A 8 2.39 18.95 11.11
C ILE A 8 1.55 18.97 9.83
N GLU A 9 1.71 19.99 9.00
CA GLU A 9 0.99 20.07 7.73
C GLU A 9 1.37 18.94 6.78
N THR A 10 2.66 18.61 6.73
CA THR A 10 3.15 17.50 5.90
C THR A 10 2.53 16.17 6.37
N ILE A 11 2.49 15.95 7.67
CA ILE A 11 1.88 14.74 8.24
C ILE A 11 0.40 14.67 7.88
N LYS A 12 -0.34 15.77 8.08
CA LYS A 12 -1.77 15.82 7.75
C LYS A 12 -2.02 15.52 6.28
N ARG A 13 -1.21 16.10 5.42
CA ARG A 13 -1.36 15.98 3.96
C ARG A 13 -1.16 14.54 3.49
N ASN A 14 -0.32 13.77 4.19
CA ASN A 14 0.07 12.43 3.78
C ASN A 14 -0.57 11.32 4.63
N SER A 15 -1.29 11.66 5.68
CA SER A 15 -1.86 10.69 6.63
C SER A 15 -2.73 9.64 5.96
N ASN A 16 -3.68 10.08 5.15
CA ASN A 16 -4.63 9.15 4.53
C ASN A 16 -3.94 8.23 3.52
N THR A 17 -3.04 8.80 2.71
CA THR A 17 -2.29 8.02 1.73
C THR A 17 -1.46 6.92 2.40
N VAL A 18 -0.74 7.29 3.46
CA VAL A 18 0.10 6.34 4.20
C VAL A 18 -0.76 5.24 4.82
N TYR A 19 -1.84 5.61 5.51
CA TYR A 19 -2.69 4.63 6.17
C TYR A 19 -3.34 3.69 5.17
N ARG A 20 -3.93 4.23 4.09
CA ARG A 20 -4.59 3.41 3.07
C ARG A 20 -3.62 2.44 2.41
N LEU A 21 -2.41 2.91 2.09
CA LEU A 21 -1.41 2.05 1.47
C LEU A 21 -0.94 0.97 2.45
N ALA A 22 -0.69 1.33 3.69
CA ALA A 22 -0.31 0.37 4.72
C ALA A 22 -1.39 -0.69 4.90
N PHE A 23 -2.65 -0.27 4.95
CA PHE A 23 -3.78 -1.20 5.06
C PHE A 23 -3.88 -2.10 3.81
N SER A 24 -3.69 -1.52 2.63
CA SER A 24 -3.69 -2.31 1.39
C SER A 24 -2.65 -3.42 1.42
N GLN A 25 -1.50 -3.17 2.02
CA GLN A 25 -0.41 -4.14 2.10
C GLN A 25 -0.61 -5.18 3.19
N THR A 26 -1.16 -4.81 4.31
CA THR A 26 -1.31 -5.69 5.47
C THR A 26 -2.70 -6.32 5.59
N ARG A 27 -3.72 -5.61 5.13
CA ARG A 27 -5.13 -5.98 5.27
C ARG A 27 -5.52 -6.21 6.72
N ASN A 28 -4.85 -5.52 7.63
CA ASN A 28 -5.03 -5.63 9.08
C ASN A 28 -4.87 -4.25 9.69
N LYS A 29 -5.88 -3.81 10.45
CA LYS A 29 -5.90 -2.46 11.03
C LYS A 29 -4.76 -2.21 12.01
N ASN A 30 -4.47 -3.20 12.86
CA ASN A 30 -3.40 -3.06 13.85
C ASN A 30 -2.05 -2.94 13.19
N ASP A 31 -1.78 -3.78 12.19
CA ASP A 31 -0.54 -3.72 11.43
C ASP A 31 -0.43 -2.41 10.64
N ALA A 32 -1.53 -1.97 10.04
CA ALA A 32 -1.55 -0.70 9.31
C ALA A 32 -1.24 0.47 10.24
N ASN A 33 -1.78 0.47 11.45
CA ASN A 33 -1.49 1.50 12.45
C ASN A 33 -0.02 1.50 12.86
N ASP A 34 0.57 0.33 13.04
CA ASP A 34 1.98 0.21 13.40
C ASP A 34 2.88 0.77 12.29
N ILE A 35 2.56 0.44 11.05
CA ILE A 35 3.30 0.94 9.90
C ILE A 35 3.12 2.45 9.77
N TYR A 36 1.90 2.94 9.94
CA TYR A 36 1.59 4.37 9.91
C TYR A 36 2.47 5.13 10.88
N GLN A 37 2.54 4.66 12.13
CA GLN A 37 3.38 5.28 13.15
C GLN A 37 4.85 5.24 12.77
N GLU A 38 5.34 4.11 12.29
CA GLU A 38 6.73 3.95 11.89
C GLU A 38 7.11 4.90 10.75
N VAL A 39 6.24 5.06 9.77
CA VAL A 39 6.49 5.96 8.63
C VAL A 39 6.67 7.40 9.12
N PHE A 40 5.77 7.88 9.99
CA PHE A 40 5.85 9.25 10.45
C PHE A 40 6.97 9.47 11.47
N LEU A 41 7.33 8.45 12.24
CA LEU A 41 8.53 8.52 13.08
C LEU A 41 9.78 8.66 12.23
N ARG A 42 9.88 7.93 11.14
CA ARG A 42 11.00 8.07 10.21
C ARG A 42 11.04 9.44 9.56
N TYR A 43 9.87 9.96 9.20
CA TYR A 43 9.79 11.30 8.64
C TYR A 43 10.33 12.35 9.62
N LEU A 44 9.87 12.31 10.87
CA LEU A 44 10.29 13.26 11.90
C LEU A 44 11.78 13.14 12.22
N LYS A 45 12.31 11.95 12.15
CA LYS A 45 13.72 11.67 12.43
C LYS A 45 14.65 12.10 11.31
N ARG A 46 14.28 11.81 10.07
CA ARG A 46 15.11 12.09 8.89
C ARG A 46 14.95 13.51 8.35
N LYS A 47 13.80 14.10 8.52
CA LYS A 47 13.46 15.45 8.05
C LYS A 47 13.87 15.68 6.59
N PRO A 48 13.37 14.86 5.66
CA PRO A 48 13.73 15.01 4.26
C PRO A 48 13.23 16.34 3.70
N VAL A 49 13.97 16.89 2.74
CA VAL A 49 13.56 18.10 2.02
C VAL A 49 12.99 17.65 0.68
N PHE A 50 11.78 18.09 0.39
CA PHE A 50 11.10 17.68 -0.84
C PHE A 50 11.17 18.81 -1.88
N GLU A 51 11.47 18.44 -3.12
CA GLU A 51 11.59 19.37 -4.23
C GLU A 51 10.24 19.72 -4.86
N SER A 52 9.25 18.84 -4.68
CA SER A 52 7.91 19.02 -5.25
C SER A 52 6.92 18.17 -4.46
N ASP A 53 5.63 18.38 -4.71
CA ASP A 53 4.56 17.59 -4.12
C ASP A 53 4.67 16.13 -4.55
N GLU A 54 5.05 15.89 -5.81
CA GLU A 54 5.23 14.54 -6.34
C GLU A 54 6.40 13.83 -5.64
N HIS A 55 7.49 14.55 -5.38
CA HIS A 55 8.63 14.01 -4.65
C HIS A 55 8.24 13.63 -3.23
N GLU A 56 7.49 14.49 -2.57
CA GLU A 56 6.98 14.24 -1.22
C GLU A 56 6.11 12.97 -1.20
N LYS A 57 5.13 12.88 -2.09
CA LYS A 57 4.23 11.75 -2.17
C LYS A 57 4.99 10.45 -2.46
N ALA A 58 5.94 10.49 -3.39
CA ALA A 58 6.76 9.34 -3.73
C ALA A 58 7.57 8.84 -2.53
N TRP A 59 8.12 9.77 -1.74
CA TRP A 59 8.88 9.42 -0.54
C TRP A 59 8.01 8.66 0.47
N PHE A 60 6.81 9.18 0.76
CA PHE A 60 5.92 8.53 1.72
C PHE A 60 5.43 7.17 1.22
N ILE A 61 5.17 7.04 -0.07
CA ILE A 61 4.78 5.76 -0.66
C ILE A 61 5.92 4.75 -0.50
N ARG A 62 7.13 5.14 -0.85
CA ARG A 62 8.30 4.25 -0.77
C ARG A 62 8.57 3.81 0.66
N VAL A 63 8.56 4.74 1.61
CA VAL A 63 8.80 4.43 3.01
C VAL A 63 7.67 3.54 3.56
N THR A 64 6.43 3.80 3.18
CA THR A 64 5.30 2.96 3.60
C THR A 64 5.46 1.52 3.11
N LEU A 65 5.82 1.34 1.85
CA LEU A 65 6.04 0.01 1.29
C LEU A 65 7.24 -0.69 1.95
N ASN A 66 8.31 0.05 2.21
CA ASN A 66 9.48 -0.51 2.89
C ASN A 66 9.16 -0.91 4.33
N CYS A 67 8.43 -0.09 5.06
CA CYS A 67 7.99 -0.42 6.42
C CYS A 67 7.05 -1.61 6.42
N SER A 68 6.12 -1.68 5.45
CA SER A 68 5.21 -2.81 5.32
C SER A 68 5.96 -4.11 5.10
N LYS A 69 6.95 -4.08 4.24
CA LYS A 69 7.78 -5.25 3.93
C LYS A 69 8.56 -5.72 5.14
N THR A 70 9.16 -4.80 5.87
CA THR A 70 9.94 -5.10 7.07
C THR A 70 9.03 -5.64 8.19
N HIS A 71 7.89 -4.99 8.40
CA HIS A 71 6.92 -5.40 9.40
C HIS A 71 6.46 -6.84 9.17
N LEU A 72 6.09 -7.15 7.93
CA LEU A 72 5.62 -8.48 7.56
C LEU A 72 6.69 -9.55 7.73
N LYS A 73 7.96 -9.21 7.47
CA LYS A 73 9.08 -10.15 7.70
C LYS A 73 9.25 -10.44 9.18
N SER A 74 9.10 -9.43 10.03
CA SER A 74 9.25 -9.57 11.48
C SER A 74 8.21 -10.51 12.09
N PHE A 75 7.02 -10.49 11.52
CA PHE A 75 5.90 -11.31 12.01
C PHE A 75 5.57 -12.47 11.09
N ARG A 76 6.47 -12.81 10.20
CA ARG A 76 6.22 -13.85 9.20
C ARG A 76 6.10 -15.22 9.85
N ASN A 77 4.85 -15.64 10.04
CA ASN A 77 4.49 -16.95 10.52
C ASN A 77 3.49 -17.51 9.50
N PRO A 78 3.79 -18.63 8.83
CA PRO A 78 2.87 -19.20 7.83
C PRO A 78 1.47 -19.44 8.36
N LYS A 79 1.36 -19.85 9.62
CA LYS A 79 0.06 -20.07 10.26
C LYS A 79 -0.72 -18.77 10.44
N PHE A 80 0.00 -17.70 10.75
CA PHE A 80 -0.59 -16.39 10.94
C PHE A 80 -1.13 -15.83 9.61
N GLU A 81 -0.39 -16.02 8.54
CA GLU A 81 -0.83 -15.59 7.21
C GLU A 81 -2.08 -16.36 6.77
N GLU A 82 -2.12 -17.66 7.05
CA GLU A 82 -3.30 -18.48 6.74
C GLU A 82 -4.52 -18.03 7.55
N LEU A 83 -4.32 -17.74 8.82
CA LEU A 83 -5.40 -17.28 9.70
C LEU A 83 -5.93 -15.91 9.25
N ASP A 84 -5.03 -15.01 8.86
CA ASP A 84 -5.42 -13.69 8.38
C ASP A 84 -6.25 -13.80 7.12
N GLU A 85 -5.85 -14.65 6.19
CA GLU A 85 -6.59 -14.85 4.96
C GLU A 85 -8.00 -15.39 5.22
N SER A 86 -8.12 -16.37 6.09
CA SER A 86 -9.42 -16.96 6.40
C SER A 86 -10.29 -15.98 7.20
N PHE A 87 -9.70 -15.24 8.13
CA PHE A 87 -10.42 -14.28 8.94
C PHE A 87 -10.98 -13.13 8.11
N GLU A 88 -10.14 -12.58 7.24
CA GLU A 88 -10.55 -11.48 6.37
C GLU A 88 -11.61 -11.92 5.36
N ALA A 89 -11.50 -13.14 4.87
CA ALA A 89 -12.47 -13.68 3.93
C ALA A 89 -13.88 -13.80 4.53
N GLU A 90 -13.97 -13.99 5.85
CA GLU A 90 -15.27 -14.05 6.52
C GLU A 90 -15.91 -12.70 6.71
N GLU A 91 -15.10 -11.66 6.89
CA GLU A 91 -15.61 -10.31 7.15
C GLU A 91 -15.98 -9.53 5.89
N VAL A 92 -15.48 -9.94 4.76
CA VAL A 92 -15.63 -9.18 3.51
C VAL A 92 -16.73 -9.78 2.65
N SER A 93 -17.63 -8.92 2.17
CA SER A 93 -18.68 -9.34 1.25
C SER A 93 -18.06 -9.88 -0.04
N LYS A 94 -18.63 -10.95 -0.57
CA LYS A 94 -18.17 -11.55 -1.82
C LYS A 94 -18.33 -10.58 -3.01
N GLU A 95 -19.20 -9.61 -2.88
CA GLU A 95 -19.40 -8.59 -3.90
C GLU A 95 -18.38 -7.48 -3.81
N ASP A 96 -17.66 -7.41 -2.69
CA ASP A 96 -16.68 -6.37 -2.44
C ASP A 96 -15.36 -6.73 -3.11
N LEU A 97 -14.83 -5.78 -3.88
CA LEU A 97 -13.53 -5.90 -4.51
C LEU A 97 -12.41 -6.18 -3.49
N SER A 98 -12.57 -5.73 -2.26
CA SER A 98 -11.55 -5.95 -1.23
C SER A 98 -11.33 -7.43 -0.92
N PHE A 99 -12.36 -8.28 -1.10
CA PHE A 99 -12.20 -9.73 -0.95
C PHE A 99 -11.16 -10.26 -1.93
N ALA A 100 -11.26 -9.85 -3.18
CA ALA A 100 -10.32 -10.29 -4.21
C ALA A 100 -8.93 -9.68 -3.99
N LEU A 101 -8.87 -8.44 -3.50
CA LEU A 101 -7.60 -7.79 -3.19
C LEU A 101 -6.82 -8.52 -2.09
N ASN A 102 -7.52 -9.10 -1.13
CA ASN A 102 -6.87 -9.88 -0.05
C ASN A 102 -6.09 -11.06 -0.60
N ARG A 103 -6.52 -11.63 -1.71
CA ARG A 103 -5.91 -12.81 -2.32
C ARG A 103 -4.83 -12.46 -3.34
N LEU A 104 -4.75 -11.19 -3.69
CA LEU A 104 -3.78 -10.72 -4.68
C LEU A 104 -2.40 -10.59 -4.03
N PRO A 105 -1.32 -11.06 -4.70
CA PRO A 105 0.03 -10.84 -4.18
C PRO A 105 0.31 -9.37 -3.92
N LYS A 106 1.11 -9.08 -2.89
CA LYS A 106 1.36 -7.72 -2.41
C LYS A 106 1.87 -6.78 -3.50
N LYS A 107 2.76 -7.24 -4.37
CA LYS A 107 3.30 -6.40 -5.45
C LYS A 107 2.20 -5.96 -6.42
N TYR A 108 1.23 -6.83 -6.67
CA TYR A 108 0.09 -6.52 -7.52
C TYR A 108 -0.89 -5.60 -6.80
N ARG A 109 -1.12 -5.84 -5.51
CA ARG A 109 -1.96 -4.96 -4.70
C ARG A 109 -1.41 -3.53 -4.66
N ALA A 110 -0.08 -3.40 -4.54
CA ALA A 110 0.55 -2.08 -4.48
C ALA A 110 0.25 -1.27 -5.75
N VAL A 111 0.47 -1.84 -6.93
CA VAL A 111 0.25 -1.09 -8.18
C VAL A 111 -1.24 -0.82 -8.42
N ILE A 112 -2.11 -1.77 -8.09
CA ILE A 112 -3.57 -1.58 -8.19
C ILE A 112 -4.00 -0.44 -7.26
N HIS A 113 -3.53 -0.45 -6.02
CA HIS A 113 -3.85 0.59 -5.05
C HIS A 113 -3.41 1.97 -5.54
N LEU A 114 -2.16 2.08 -5.96
CA LEU A 114 -1.61 3.36 -6.39
C LEU A 114 -2.31 3.90 -7.64
N PHE A 115 -2.65 3.03 -8.57
CA PHE A 115 -3.29 3.45 -9.81
C PHE A 115 -4.77 3.80 -9.62
N TYR A 116 -5.54 2.95 -8.95
CA TYR A 116 -6.99 3.10 -8.84
C TYR A 116 -7.45 3.87 -7.61
N TYR A 117 -6.75 3.77 -6.49
CA TYR A 117 -7.18 4.43 -5.26
C TYR A 117 -6.43 5.73 -4.98
N GLU A 118 -5.19 5.84 -5.43
CA GLU A 118 -4.43 7.07 -5.25
C GLU A 118 -4.35 7.90 -6.54
N ASP A 119 -5.01 7.47 -7.59
CA ASP A 119 -5.11 8.18 -8.88
C ASP A 119 -3.75 8.55 -9.49
N MET A 120 -2.76 7.70 -9.31
CA MET A 120 -1.42 7.96 -9.83
C MET A 120 -1.27 7.46 -11.26
N SER A 121 -0.57 8.24 -12.08
CA SER A 121 -0.20 7.81 -13.43
C SER A 121 0.84 6.70 -13.38
N VAL A 122 0.96 5.96 -14.47
CA VAL A 122 2.02 4.94 -14.61
C VAL A 122 3.40 5.58 -14.40
N SER A 123 3.60 6.77 -14.93
CA SER A 123 4.86 7.50 -14.77
C SER A 123 5.16 7.81 -13.30
N ASP A 124 4.17 8.28 -12.55
CA ASP A 124 4.35 8.62 -11.14
C ASP A 124 4.58 7.37 -10.29
N ILE A 125 3.87 6.29 -10.59
CA ILE A 125 4.08 5.01 -9.90
C ILE A 125 5.50 4.51 -10.15
N ALA A 126 5.95 4.57 -11.40
CA ALA A 126 7.31 4.15 -11.75
C ALA A 126 8.36 4.93 -10.97
N LYS A 127 8.20 6.24 -10.86
CA LYS A 127 9.10 7.08 -10.07
C LYS A 127 9.07 6.71 -8.58
N ALA A 128 7.87 6.53 -8.04
CA ALA A 128 7.72 6.21 -6.62
C ALA A 128 8.31 4.85 -6.27
N LEU A 129 8.13 3.85 -7.13
CA LEU A 129 8.62 2.49 -6.89
C LEU A 129 10.02 2.25 -7.42
N GLU A 130 10.62 3.24 -8.09
CA GLU A 130 11.93 3.13 -8.73
C GLU A 130 11.96 2.00 -9.77
N LEU A 131 10.91 1.94 -10.58
CA LEU A 131 10.76 0.98 -11.66
C LEU A 131 10.65 1.70 -12.99
N LYS A 132 10.85 0.96 -14.06
CA LYS A 132 10.59 1.47 -15.42
C LYS A 132 9.07 1.45 -15.66
N GLU A 133 8.58 2.38 -16.47
CA GLU A 133 7.16 2.45 -16.79
C GLU A 133 6.64 1.15 -17.42
N GLY A 134 7.44 0.53 -18.26
CA GLY A 134 7.09 -0.77 -18.84
C GLY A 134 6.86 -1.83 -17.80
N ASN A 135 7.66 -1.84 -16.74
CA ASN A 135 7.48 -2.78 -15.63
C ASN A 135 6.18 -2.51 -14.87
N VAL A 136 5.84 -1.24 -14.68
CA VAL A 136 4.59 -0.86 -14.01
C VAL A 136 3.39 -1.32 -14.85
N ARG A 137 3.42 -1.09 -16.17
CA ARG A 137 2.35 -1.53 -17.07
C ARG A 137 2.18 -3.04 -17.03
N MET A 138 3.31 -3.77 -17.02
CA MET A 138 3.30 -5.22 -16.93
C MET A 138 2.67 -5.69 -15.62
N LEU A 139 3.05 -5.07 -14.51
CA LEU A 139 2.49 -5.40 -13.20
C LEU A 139 0.99 -5.13 -13.15
N LEU A 140 0.54 -3.99 -13.70
CA LEU A 140 -0.89 -3.66 -13.76
C LEU A 140 -1.65 -4.68 -14.62
N THR A 141 -1.11 -5.04 -15.76
CA THR A 141 -1.75 -6.03 -16.64
C THR A 141 -1.90 -7.37 -15.94
N ARG A 142 -0.83 -7.83 -15.30
CA ARG A 142 -0.85 -9.10 -14.57
C ARG A 142 -1.76 -9.04 -13.35
N ALA A 143 -1.75 -7.92 -12.65
CA ALA A 143 -2.61 -7.71 -11.49
C ALA A 143 -4.09 -7.77 -11.88
N ARG A 144 -4.47 -7.09 -12.96
CA ARG A 144 -5.85 -7.11 -13.46
C ARG A 144 -6.28 -8.51 -13.86
N ARG A 145 -5.41 -9.25 -14.54
CA ARG A 145 -5.68 -10.62 -14.95
C ARG A 145 -5.89 -11.51 -13.74
N ARG A 146 -5.01 -11.42 -12.77
CA ARG A 146 -5.12 -12.22 -11.55
C ARG A 146 -6.39 -11.89 -10.77
N LEU A 147 -6.70 -10.60 -10.68
CA LEU A 147 -7.91 -10.13 -10.01
C LEU A 147 -9.16 -10.67 -10.69
N LYS A 148 -9.18 -10.65 -12.02
CA LYS A 148 -10.29 -11.20 -12.80
C LYS A 148 -10.46 -12.69 -12.53
N GLU A 149 -9.37 -13.45 -12.51
CA GLU A 149 -9.40 -14.88 -12.22
C GLU A 149 -9.98 -15.16 -10.84
N ILE A 150 -9.56 -14.39 -9.84
CA ILE A 150 -10.06 -14.54 -8.48
C ILE A 150 -11.57 -14.26 -8.42
N LEU A 151 -12.02 -13.18 -9.06
CA LEU A 151 -13.43 -12.82 -9.11
C LEU A 151 -14.27 -13.84 -9.83
N GLU A 152 -13.78 -14.40 -10.93
CA GLU A 152 -14.49 -15.41 -11.68
C GLU A 152 -14.67 -16.72 -10.90
N LYS A 153 -13.64 -17.12 -10.16
CA LYS A 153 -13.72 -18.31 -9.31
C LYS A 153 -14.77 -18.16 -8.21
N GLU A 154 -14.90 -16.96 -7.66
CA GLU A 154 -15.89 -16.71 -6.60
C GLU A 154 -17.32 -16.74 -7.15
N GLN A 155 -17.52 -16.33 -8.41
CA GLN A 155 -18.83 -16.34 -9.03
C GLN A 155 -19.41 -17.75 -9.22
N TYR A 156 -18.55 -18.75 -9.36
CA TYR A 156 -18.96 -20.13 -9.59
C TYR A 156 -19.07 -20.97 -8.34
N ARG A 157 -18.93 -20.36 -7.19
CA ARG A 157 -19.17 -20.99 -5.90
C ARG A 157 -20.51 -20.60 -5.34
#